data_7a8614f3a17848d5d8a40aaa85c967ef
#
_entry.id   7a8614f3a17848d5d8a40aaa85c967ef
#
_cell.length_a   1.000
_cell.length_b   1.000
_cell.length_c   1.000
_cell.angle_alpha   90.00
_cell.angle_beta   90.00
_cell.angle_gamma   90.00
#
_symmetry.space_group_name_H-M   'P 1'
#
loop_
_entity.id
_entity.type
_entity.pdbx_description
1 polymer ?
#
loop_
_entity_poly.entity_id
_entity_poly.type
_entity_poly.pdbx_seq_one_letter_code
_entity_poly.pdbx_strand_id
1 'polypeptide(L)'
;MKLPCLALLPALCLLTACGGDAPPASTEASPPPAASGPVAAEAPVAQVVRAAPDVFLDALRQHCGQAFAGRIVANVPAEPNDPFAGKALVMHVRECGDTEVKLPFHVGDDHSRTWVITRTDTGLRLKHDHRHADGSEDVLTQYGGDTAGEGTAQRQEFPVDPFSIDLFNAQGRSVSTTNTWAIEIEPGKRYLYELSRPGGRLFQVEFDLSTPVDLPPTPWGHPPLEGDGARIVES
;
A
#
# COMPACT_ATOMS: atom_id res chain seq x y z
N MET A 1 -23.05 -29.95 38.11
CA MET A 1 -24.14 -29.48 39.00
C MET A 1 -24.96 -28.45 38.21
N LYS A 2 -26.11 -28.93 37.76
CA LYS A 2 -27.50 -28.33 37.81
C LYS A 2 -27.67 -26.94 37.21
N LEU A 3 -28.32 -26.97 36.03
CA LEU A 3 -29.28 -25.95 35.51
C LEU A 3 -30.40 -25.66 36.53
N PRO A 4 -31.19 -24.60 36.40
CA PRO A 4 -32.37 -24.76 35.55
C PRO A 4 -32.78 -23.56 34.64
N CYS A 5 -33.55 -23.96 33.63
CA CYS A 5 -34.50 -23.19 32.80
C CYS A 5 -35.52 -22.37 33.62
N LEU A 6 -36.02 -21.28 33.02
CA LEU A 6 -37.44 -20.98 33.10
C LEU A 6 -37.93 -20.19 31.87
N ALA A 7 -38.92 -20.75 31.21
CA ALA A 7 -39.76 -20.15 30.18
C ALA A 7 -40.94 -19.42 30.79
N LEU A 8 -41.61 -18.52 30.05
CA LEU A 8 -43.06 -18.42 29.88
C LEU A 8 -43.48 -17.22 29.01
N LEU A 9 -44.12 -17.48 28.02
CA LEU A 9 -45.28 -17.24 27.12
C LEU A 9 -46.33 -16.19 27.55
N PRO A 10 -47.35 -15.95 26.69
CA PRO A 10 -47.64 -14.69 25.99
C PRO A 10 -48.98 -14.05 26.49
N ALA A 11 -49.28 -12.85 26.04
CA ALA A 11 -50.59 -12.24 26.26
C ALA A 11 -51.21 -11.81 24.94
N LEU A 12 -52.22 -12.53 24.58
CA LEU A 12 -53.23 -12.32 23.54
C LEU A 12 -54.33 -11.42 24.16
N CYS A 13 -54.76 -10.32 23.53
CA CYS A 13 -56.02 -9.64 23.83
C CYS A 13 -56.80 -9.38 22.55
N LEU A 14 -58.03 -9.90 22.58
CA LEU A 14 -59.07 -9.82 21.58
C LEU A 14 -59.91 -8.55 21.62
N LEU A 15 -60.30 -8.10 20.43
CA LEU A 15 -61.58 -7.59 19.95
C LEU A 15 -62.47 -6.74 20.87
N THR A 16 -62.93 -5.57 20.33
CA THR A 16 -64.37 -5.27 20.27
C THR A 16 -64.69 -4.39 19.07
N ALA A 17 -65.66 -4.82 18.26
CA ALA A 17 -66.30 -4.07 17.19
C ALA A 17 -67.49 -3.25 17.76
N CYS A 18 -67.67 -2.05 17.25
CA CYS A 18 -68.98 -1.39 17.26
C CYS A 18 -69.18 -0.61 15.97
N GLY A 19 -70.30 -0.92 15.32
CA GLY A 19 -70.75 -0.34 14.07
C GLY A 19 -71.36 1.05 14.26
N GLY A 20 -71.40 1.80 13.19
CA GLY A 20 -72.06 3.10 13.07
C GLY A 20 -72.31 3.40 11.60
N ASP A 21 -73.53 3.65 11.25
CA ASP A 21 -74.14 3.89 9.94
C ASP A 21 -73.42 4.98 9.12
N ALA A 22 -73.36 4.74 7.82
CA ALA A 22 -72.93 5.68 6.80
C ALA A 22 -74.10 6.42 6.14
N PRO A 23 -73.96 7.71 5.80
CA PRO A 23 -74.80 8.36 4.80
C PRO A 23 -74.21 8.31 3.40
N PRO A 24 -74.98 8.53 2.32
CA PRO A 24 -74.62 8.10 0.97
C PRO A 24 -73.58 8.99 0.29
N ALA A 25 -72.76 8.36 -0.51
CA ALA A 25 -71.67 8.92 -1.30
C ALA A 25 -72.15 9.89 -2.38
N SER A 26 -71.50 11.06 -2.39
CA SER A 26 -71.42 11.89 -3.59
C SER A 26 -70.33 11.41 -4.49
N THR A 27 -70.68 11.07 -5.72
CA THR A 27 -69.77 10.67 -6.78
C THR A 27 -69.04 11.88 -7.28
N GLU A 28 -67.80 12.04 -6.81
CA GLU A 28 -66.86 13.02 -7.40
C GLU A 28 -65.94 12.26 -8.35
N ALA A 29 -65.96 12.68 -9.63
CA ALA A 29 -65.18 12.06 -10.70
C ALA A 29 -63.68 12.26 -10.47
N SER A 30 -62.93 11.16 -10.35
CA SER A 30 -61.45 11.18 -10.34
C SER A 30 -60.91 11.76 -11.64
N PRO A 31 -59.88 12.66 -11.55
CA PRO A 31 -59.19 13.10 -12.72
C PRO A 31 -58.35 11.97 -13.33
N PRO A 32 -58.13 11.95 -14.67
CA PRO A 32 -57.35 10.93 -15.32
C PRO A 32 -55.87 10.94 -14.82
N PRO A 33 -55.22 9.76 -14.77
CA PRO A 33 -53.83 9.69 -14.37
C PRO A 33 -52.95 10.49 -15.33
N ALA A 34 -52.11 11.38 -14.75
CA ALA A 34 -51.10 12.10 -15.50
C ALA A 34 -50.18 11.09 -16.21
N ALA A 35 -50.06 11.24 -17.52
CA ALA A 35 -49.11 10.46 -18.30
C ALA A 35 -47.69 10.67 -17.79
N SER A 36 -47.09 9.63 -17.24
CA SER A 36 -45.67 9.63 -16.87
C SER A 36 -44.86 9.79 -18.17
N GLY A 37 -44.27 10.93 -18.36
CA GLY A 37 -43.33 11.15 -19.46
C GLY A 37 -42.14 10.17 -19.38
N PRO A 38 -41.48 9.88 -20.50
CA PRO A 38 -40.35 8.96 -20.51
C PRO A 38 -39.27 9.47 -19.55
N VAL A 39 -38.93 8.67 -18.55
CA VAL A 39 -37.74 8.88 -17.71
C VAL A 39 -36.55 8.81 -18.66
N ALA A 40 -35.88 9.94 -18.87
CA ALA A 40 -34.64 9.96 -19.63
C ALA A 40 -33.67 8.97 -18.96
N ALA A 41 -33.30 7.94 -19.69
CA ALA A 41 -32.27 7.00 -19.22
C ALA A 41 -30.98 7.80 -19.04
N GLU A 42 -30.49 7.88 -17.83
CA GLU A 42 -29.20 8.48 -17.48
C GLU A 42 -28.11 7.73 -18.26
N ALA A 43 -27.38 8.46 -19.11
CA ALA A 43 -26.29 7.87 -19.89
C ALA A 43 -25.26 7.25 -18.93
N PRO A 44 -24.73 6.05 -19.23
CA PRO A 44 -23.73 5.44 -18.38
C PRO A 44 -22.53 6.39 -18.24
N VAL A 45 -22.20 6.76 -16.99
CA VAL A 45 -21.02 7.55 -16.68
C VAL A 45 -19.83 6.70 -17.10
N ALA A 46 -19.07 7.12 -18.11
CA ALA A 46 -17.87 6.43 -18.54
C ALA A 46 -16.92 6.34 -17.34
N GLN A 47 -16.66 5.16 -16.86
CA GLN A 47 -15.65 4.95 -15.81
C GLN A 47 -14.29 5.32 -16.40
N VAL A 48 -13.65 6.34 -15.84
CA VAL A 48 -12.28 6.68 -16.17
C VAL A 48 -11.40 5.53 -15.68
N VAL A 49 -10.90 4.72 -16.61
CA VAL A 49 -9.93 3.66 -16.28
C VAL A 49 -8.63 4.36 -15.91
N ARG A 50 -8.25 4.27 -14.65
CA ARG A 50 -7.00 4.85 -14.14
C ARG A 50 -5.82 4.01 -14.59
N ALA A 51 -4.69 4.65 -14.93
CA ALA A 51 -3.47 3.96 -15.33
C ALA A 51 -2.91 3.10 -14.16
N ALA A 52 -2.35 1.94 -14.48
CA ALA A 52 -1.81 1.03 -13.47
C ALA A 52 -0.77 1.67 -12.54
N PRO A 53 0.17 2.52 -13.01
CA PRO A 53 1.10 3.25 -12.13
C PRO A 53 0.42 4.15 -11.10
N ASP A 54 -0.68 4.81 -11.47
CA ASP A 54 -1.41 5.70 -10.56
C ASP A 54 -2.14 4.90 -9.47
N VAL A 55 -2.75 3.78 -9.83
CA VAL A 55 -3.39 2.87 -8.88
C VAL A 55 -2.37 2.26 -7.93
N PHE A 56 -1.18 1.91 -8.44
CA PHE A 56 -0.08 1.38 -7.65
C PHE A 56 0.42 2.39 -6.60
N LEU A 57 0.66 3.66 -6.99
CA LEU A 57 1.06 4.70 -6.04
C LEU A 57 -0.01 4.96 -4.98
N ASP A 58 -1.29 4.96 -5.37
CA ASP A 58 -2.36 5.12 -4.40
C ASP A 58 -2.46 3.95 -3.43
N ALA A 59 -2.15 2.73 -3.88
CA ALA A 59 -2.06 1.57 -3.00
C ALA A 59 -0.97 1.73 -1.93
N LEU A 60 0.19 2.31 -2.28
CA LEU A 60 1.23 2.66 -1.31
C LEU A 60 0.75 3.74 -0.34
N ARG A 61 0.12 4.80 -0.85
CA ARG A 61 -0.36 5.94 -0.04
C ARG A 61 -1.41 5.57 1.00
N GLN A 62 -2.18 4.50 0.79
CA GLN A 62 -3.12 3.98 1.79
C GLN A 62 -2.46 3.65 3.13
N HIS A 63 -1.15 3.42 3.13
CA HIS A 63 -0.36 3.06 4.29
C HIS A 63 0.53 4.20 4.80
N CYS A 64 0.29 5.43 4.35
CA CYS A 64 1.11 6.57 4.72
C CYS A 64 1.16 6.79 6.23
N GLY A 65 2.38 7.02 6.77
CA GLY A 65 2.64 7.18 8.20
C GLY A 65 2.68 5.86 8.97
N GLN A 66 2.58 4.69 8.31
CA GLN A 66 2.63 3.39 8.96
C GLN A 66 3.95 2.67 8.69
N ALA A 67 4.42 1.91 9.67
CA ALA A 67 5.57 1.04 9.54
C ALA A 67 5.18 -0.43 9.71
N PHE A 68 5.92 -1.32 9.04
CA PHE A 68 5.59 -2.74 8.95
C PHE A 68 6.84 -3.59 9.12
N ALA A 69 6.71 -4.69 9.89
CA ALA A 69 7.76 -5.67 10.03
C ALA A 69 7.88 -6.54 8.76
N GLY A 70 9.12 -6.87 8.40
CA GLY A 70 9.45 -7.66 7.23
C GLY A 70 10.26 -8.90 7.54
N ARG A 71 10.34 -9.77 6.54
CA ARG A 71 11.15 -10.98 6.56
C ARG A 71 11.71 -11.29 5.18
N ILE A 72 12.88 -11.89 5.11
CA ILE A 72 13.42 -12.44 3.86
C ILE A 72 12.62 -13.70 3.51
N VAL A 73 12.03 -13.72 2.31
CA VAL A 73 11.28 -14.87 1.79
C VAL A 73 12.02 -15.61 0.68
N ALA A 74 13.01 -14.95 0.04
CA ALA A 74 13.94 -15.58 -0.89
C ALA A 74 15.33 -14.93 -0.80
N ASN A 75 16.38 -15.72 -0.87
CA ASN A 75 17.77 -15.28 -1.01
C ASN A 75 18.56 -16.37 -1.74
N VAL A 76 18.53 -16.36 -3.06
CA VAL A 76 19.10 -17.39 -3.92
C VAL A 76 20.08 -16.78 -4.93
N PRO A 77 21.30 -17.29 -5.07
CA PRO A 77 21.97 -18.19 -4.13
C PRO A 77 22.12 -17.49 -2.77
N ALA A 78 22.15 -18.28 -1.70
CA ALA A 78 22.38 -17.74 -0.36
C ALA A 78 23.76 -17.08 -0.26
N GLU A 79 23.81 -15.90 0.33
CA GLU A 79 25.06 -15.18 0.55
C GLU A 79 25.62 -15.51 1.94
N PRO A 80 26.88 -15.97 2.07
CA PRO A 80 27.46 -16.34 3.37
C PRO A 80 27.50 -15.19 4.39
N ASN A 81 27.56 -13.94 3.90
CA ASN A 81 27.62 -12.72 4.71
C ASN A 81 26.42 -11.81 4.40
N ASP A 82 25.23 -12.37 4.40
CA ASP A 82 24.00 -11.60 4.17
C ASP A 82 23.85 -10.50 5.23
N PRO A 83 23.87 -9.20 4.85
CA PRO A 83 23.78 -8.10 5.80
C PRO A 83 22.42 -8.00 6.49
N PHE A 84 21.42 -8.71 6.00
CA PHE A 84 20.07 -8.72 6.54
C PHE A 84 19.81 -9.88 7.50
N ALA A 85 20.66 -10.92 7.47
CA ALA A 85 20.44 -12.15 8.23
C ALA A 85 20.36 -11.87 9.74
N GLY A 86 19.29 -12.36 10.36
CA GLY A 86 19.06 -12.28 11.81
C GLY A 86 18.75 -10.87 12.35
N LYS A 87 18.55 -9.88 11.47
CA LYS A 87 18.20 -8.51 11.85
C LYS A 87 16.70 -8.27 11.74
N ALA A 88 16.18 -7.38 12.57
CA ALA A 88 14.83 -6.87 12.40
C ALA A 88 14.77 -6.04 11.11
N LEU A 89 13.76 -6.31 10.28
CA LEU A 89 13.52 -5.59 9.03
C LEU A 89 12.23 -4.80 9.21
N VAL A 90 12.29 -3.48 8.97
CA VAL A 90 11.12 -2.60 9.08
C VAL A 90 11.08 -1.68 7.86
N MET A 91 9.94 -1.63 7.19
CA MET A 91 9.63 -0.62 6.17
C MET A 91 8.69 0.41 6.77
N HIS A 92 8.93 1.69 6.47
CA HIS A 92 8.05 2.79 6.85
C HIS A 92 7.55 3.49 5.58
N VAL A 93 6.24 3.55 5.36
CA VAL A 93 5.64 4.38 4.30
C VAL A 93 5.62 5.83 4.82
N ARG A 94 6.74 6.53 4.68
CA ARG A 94 7.05 7.72 5.47
C ARG A 94 6.58 9.04 4.85
N GLU A 95 6.85 9.25 3.58
CA GLU A 95 6.53 10.48 2.86
C GLU A 95 5.68 10.14 1.64
N CYS A 96 4.52 10.78 1.52
CA CYS A 96 3.52 10.45 0.51
C CYS A 96 3.03 11.72 -0.19
N GLY A 97 3.79 12.17 -1.18
CA GLY A 97 3.39 13.27 -2.06
C GLY A 97 2.48 12.81 -3.21
N ASP A 98 2.01 13.75 -4.01
CA ASP A 98 1.13 13.48 -5.15
C ASP A 98 1.81 12.64 -6.23
N THR A 99 3.12 12.81 -6.40
CA THR A 99 3.92 12.13 -7.44
C THR A 99 5.04 11.27 -6.89
N GLU A 100 5.28 11.27 -5.58
CA GLU A 100 6.41 10.58 -4.97
C GLU A 100 6.01 9.94 -3.64
N VAL A 101 6.51 8.73 -3.39
CA VAL A 101 6.42 8.05 -2.10
C VAL A 101 7.81 7.61 -1.69
N LYS A 102 8.20 7.91 -0.43
CA LYS A 102 9.46 7.46 0.15
C LYS A 102 9.23 6.42 1.23
N LEU A 103 9.92 5.31 1.08
CA LEU A 103 9.80 4.15 1.95
C LEU A 103 11.17 3.80 2.54
N PRO A 104 11.55 4.36 3.70
CA PRO A 104 12.73 3.91 4.44
C PRO A 104 12.66 2.41 4.73
N PHE A 105 13.81 1.74 4.55
CA PHE A 105 14.00 0.35 4.88
C PHE A 105 15.09 0.20 5.94
N HIS A 106 14.69 -0.10 7.16
CA HIS A 106 15.56 -0.24 8.32
C HIS A 106 15.97 -1.70 8.51
N VAL A 107 17.25 -1.91 8.83
CA VAL A 107 17.86 -3.23 9.01
C VAL A 107 18.58 -3.27 10.37
N GLY A 108 17.88 -3.61 11.44
CA GLY A 108 18.37 -3.38 12.80
C GLY A 108 18.63 -1.89 13.03
N ASP A 109 19.85 -1.53 13.46
CA ASP A 109 20.27 -0.14 13.70
C ASP A 109 20.81 0.57 12.44
N ASP A 110 20.71 -0.06 11.28
CA ASP A 110 21.09 0.53 9.99
C ASP A 110 19.88 1.22 9.35
N HIS A 111 19.88 2.55 9.33
CA HIS A 111 18.82 3.41 8.80
C HIS A 111 19.24 4.10 7.49
N SER A 112 20.17 3.49 6.74
CA SER A 112 20.80 4.07 5.57
C SER A 112 19.98 4.05 4.29
N ARG A 113 18.89 3.29 4.21
CA ARG A 113 18.21 2.95 2.95
C ARG A 113 16.83 3.57 2.86
N THR A 114 16.53 4.21 1.73
CA THR A 114 15.17 4.67 1.40
C THR A 114 14.86 4.33 -0.05
N TRP A 115 13.77 3.62 -0.30
CA TRP A 115 13.19 3.48 -1.63
C TRP A 115 12.41 4.75 -1.96
N VAL A 116 12.71 5.36 -3.10
CA VAL A 116 12.01 6.54 -3.61
C VAL A 116 11.29 6.11 -4.89
N ILE A 117 9.95 6.16 -4.86
CA ILE A 117 9.11 5.78 -6.00
C ILE A 117 8.44 7.05 -6.51
N THR A 118 8.76 7.43 -7.74
CA THR A 118 8.28 8.67 -8.35
C THR A 118 7.45 8.38 -9.59
N ARG A 119 6.32 9.07 -9.76
CA ARG A 119 5.53 9.06 -10.99
C ARG A 119 6.27 9.81 -12.09
N THR A 120 6.41 9.19 -13.25
CA THR A 120 6.97 9.79 -14.46
C THR A 120 5.89 9.90 -15.53
N ASP A 121 6.16 10.58 -16.63
CA ASP A 121 5.20 10.72 -17.74
C ASP A 121 4.79 9.38 -18.34
N THR A 122 5.69 8.36 -18.27
CA THR A 122 5.49 7.06 -18.91
C THR A 122 5.24 5.91 -17.96
N GLY A 123 5.41 6.10 -16.65
CA GLY A 123 5.30 5.02 -15.67
C GLY A 123 5.77 5.44 -14.28
N LEU A 124 6.56 4.60 -13.64
CA LEU A 124 7.18 4.88 -12.35
C LEU A 124 8.70 4.79 -12.44
N ARG A 125 9.37 5.47 -11.53
CA ARG A 125 10.81 5.39 -11.28
C ARG A 125 11.05 4.89 -9.87
N LEU A 126 11.92 3.91 -9.71
CA LEU A 126 12.48 3.51 -8.41
C LEU A 126 13.91 4.00 -8.31
N LYS A 127 14.23 4.68 -7.20
CA LYS A 127 15.60 4.99 -6.80
C LYS A 127 15.85 4.52 -5.37
N HIS A 128 17.10 4.10 -5.14
CA HIS A 128 17.59 3.72 -3.83
C HIS A 128 18.44 4.88 -3.30
N ASP A 129 17.91 5.64 -2.36
CA ASP A 129 18.65 6.66 -1.64
C ASP A 129 19.38 6.00 -0.47
N HIS A 130 20.71 6.03 -0.52
CA HIS A 130 21.57 5.50 0.53
C HIS A 130 22.37 6.61 1.17
N ARG A 131 22.34 6.67 2.50
CA ARG A 131 22.97 7.70 3.30
C ARG A 131 23.85 7.11 4.39
N HIS A 132 24.94 7.81 4.73
CA HIS A 132 25.70 7.56 5.94
C HIS A 132 24.99 8.12 7.18
N ALA A 133 25.44 7.71 8.38
CA ALA A 133 24.86 8.16 9.64
C ALA A 133 24.96 9.68 9.88
N ASP A 134 25.93 10.36 9.23
CA ASP A 134 26.06 11.81 9.25
C ASP A 134 25.16 12.54 8.24
N GLY A 135 24.35 11.78 7.48
CA GLY A 135 23.44 12.28 6.47
C GLY A 135 24.03 12.48 5.08
N SER A 136 25.35 12.31 4.91
CA SER A 136 25.98 12.38 3.58
C SER A 136 25.56 11.21 2.69
N GLU A 137 25.58 11.42 1.37
CA GLU A 137 25.24 10.36 0.41
C GLU A 137 26.34 9.29 0.37
N ASP A 138 25.91 8.02 0.32
CA ASP A 138 26.80 6.90 0.01
C ASP A 138 27.24 7.00 -1.47
N VAL A 139 28.41 6.48 -1.79
CA VAL A 139 28.88 6.38 -3.19
C VAL A 139 27.93 5.52 -4.02
N LEU A 140 27.37 4.46 -3.44
CA LEU A 140 26.36 3.62 -4.05
C LEU A 140 24.96 4.10 -3.67
N THR A 141 24.56 5.25 -4.19
CA THR A 141 23.24 5.84 -3.98
C THR A 141 22.54 6.19 -5.30
N GLN A 142 21.24 6.47 -5.26
CA GLN A 142 20.40 6.88 -6.39
C GLN A 142 20.38 5.88 -7.57
N TYR A 143 20.81 4.64 -7.36
CA TYR A 143 20.66 3.59 -8.37
C TYR A 143 19.22 3.07 -8.41
N GLY A 144 18.82 2.53 -9.56
CA GLY A 144 17.46 2.04 -9.80
C GLY A 144 17.13 1.99 -11.27
N GLY A 145 15.88 2.32 -11.62
CA GLY A 145 15.42 2.37 -13.00
C GLY A 145 13.98 2.81 -13.14
N ASP A 146 13.57 3.00 -14.38
CA ASP A 146 12.20 3.31 -14.76
C ASP A 146 11.46 2.03 -15.18
N THR A 147 10.15 2.00 -15.01
CA THR A 147 9.34 0.89 -15.52
C THR A 147 9.44 0.82 -17.05
N ALA A 148 9.60 -0.41 -17.59
CA ALA A 148 9.68 -0.63 -19.03
C ALA A 148 8.31 -0.63 -19.73
N GLY A 149 7.21 -0.57 -18.98
CA GLY A 149 5.83 -0.59 -19.43
C GLY A 149 4.88 -0.21 -18.30
N GLU A 150 3.58 -0.35 -18.53
CA GLU A 150 2.55 0.05 -17.56
C GLU A 150 2.56 -0.79 -16.28
N GLY A 151 3.11 -2.01 -16.32
CA GLY A 151 3.02 -2.96 -15.21
C GLY A 151 1.57 -3.31 -14.88
N THR A 152 1.31 -3.59 -13.61
CA THR A 152 -0.06 -3.78 -13.09
C THR A 152 -0.30 -2.88 -11.88
N ALA A 153 -1.55 -2.77 -11.46
CA ALA A 153 -1.91 -2.06 -10.23
C ALA A 153 -1.28 -2.68 -8.96
N GLN A 154 -0.83 -3.94 -9.03
CA GLN A 154 -0.26 -4.69 -7.92
C GLN A 154 1.24 -4.93 -8.04
N ARG A 155 1.83 -4.86 -9.26
CA ARG A 155 3.26 -5.14 -9.49
C ARG A 155 3.85 -4.19 -10.51
N GLN A 156 4.99 -3.61 -10.16
CA GLN A 156 5.81 -2.76 -11.01
C GLN A 156 7.24 -3.29 -11.05
N GLU A 157 7.85 -3.28 -12.25
CA GLU A 157 9.21 -3.76 -12.47
C GLU A 157 10.10 -2.64 -13.00
N PHE A 158 11.31 -2.56 -12.44
CA PHE A 158 12.26 -1.47 -12.65
C PHE A 158 13.60 -2.06 -13.13
N PRO A 159 13.79 -2.28 -14.45
CA PRO A 159 15.09 -2.65 -14.98
C PRO A 159 16.13 -1.57 -14.68
N VAL A 160 17.37 -2.00 -14.44
CA VAL A 160 18.50 -1.09 -14.17
C VAL A 160 18.66 -0.03 -15.26
N ASP A 161 18.75 1.24 -14.88
CA ASP A 161 18.92 2.36 -15.82
C ASP A 161 20.39 2.63 -16.19
N PRO A 162 20.66 3.43 -17.25
CA PRO A 162 22.04 3.75 -17.68
C PRO A 162 22.88 4.40 -16.59
N PHE A 163 22.32 5.31 -15.77
CA PHE A 163 23.02 5.92 -14.64
C PHE A 163 23.52 4.85 -13.67
N SER A 164 22.67 3.91 -13.31
CA SER A 164 23.00 2.82 -12.37
C SER A 164 24.02 1.87 -12.96
N ILE A 165 23.95 1.57 -14.27
CA ILE A 165 24.94 0.75 -14.98
C ILE A 165 26.33 1.41 -14.89
N ASP A 166 26.43 2.71 -15.19
CA ASP A 166 27.68 3.45 -15.14
C ASP A 166 28.24 3.49 -13.71
N LEU A 167 27.37 3.78 -12.73
CA LEU A 167 27.72 3.78 -11.31
C LEU A 167 28.28 2.41 -10.87
N PHE A 168 27.60 1.32 -11.19
CA PHE A 168 28.02 -0.03 -10.80
C PHE A 168 29.35 -0.42 -11.46
N ASN A 169 29.55 -0.06 -12.71
CA ASN A 169 30.83 -0.28 -13.39
C ASN A 169 31.96 0.50 -12.74
N ALA A 170 31.77 1.79 -12.45
CA ALA A 170 32.75 2.63 -11.78
C ALA A 170 33.10 2.14 -10.38
N GLN A 171 32.18 1.47 -9.68
CA GLN A 171 32.37 0.94 -8.33
C GLN A 171 32.74 -0.56 -8.29
N GLY A 172 33.09 -1.17 -9.43
CA GLY A 172 33.49 -2.58 -9.51
C GLY A 172 32.33 -3.55 -9.20
N ARG A 173 31.10 -3.13 -9.40
CA ARG A 173 29.87 -3.90 -9.16
C ARG A 173 29.20 -4.37 -10.46
N SER A 174 29.99 -4.73 -11.47
CA SER A 174 29.50 -5.09 -12.82
C SER A 174 28.40 -6.15 -12.83
N VAL A 175 28.39 -7.05 -11.84
CA VAL A 175 27.32 -8.04 -11.66
C VAL A 175 25.94 -7.39 -11.48
N SER A 176 25.87 -6.15 -11.01
CA SER A 176 24.61 -5.42 -10.75
C SER A 176 24.08 -4.67 -11.97
N THR A 177 24.83 -4.64 -13.09
CA THR A 177 24.41 -3.96 -14.34
C THR A 177 23.27 -4.65 -15.08
N THR A 178 22.81 -5.78 -14.58
CA THR A 178 21.67 -6.54 -15.12
C THR A 178 20.56 -6.73 -14.09
N ASN A 179 20.57 -5.93 -13.03
CA ASN A 179 19.52 -5.97 -12.00
C ASN A 179 18.16 -5.58 -12.58
N THR A 180 17.14 -6.27 -12.13
CA THR A 180 15.75 -5.83 -12.19
C THR A 180 15.20 -5.84 -10.78
N TRP A 181 14.64 -4.72 -10.36
CA TRP A 181 13.87 -4.65 -9.12
C TRP A 181 12.40 -4.77 -9.43
N ALA A 182 11.64 -5.31 -8.49
CA ALA A 182 10.20 -5.30 -8.57
C ALA A 182 9.59 -5.01 -7.21
N ILE A 183 8.42 -4.39 -7.24
CA ILE A 183 7.63 -4.15 -6.05
C ILE A 183 6.22 -4.66 -6.30
N GLU A 184 5.71 -5.46 -5.35
CA GLU A 184 4.32 -5.86 -5.30
C GLU A 184 3.63 -5.24 -4.09
N ILE A 185 2.36 -4.89 -4.25
CA ILE A 185 1.51 -4.43 -3.16
C ILE A 185 0.11 -4.99 -3.24
N GLU A 186 -0.34 -5.55 -2.13
CA GLU A 186 -1.74 -5.86 -1.84
C GLU A 186 -2.13 -5.06 -0.58
N PRO A 187 -2.83 -3.93 -0.72
CA PRO A 187 -3.15 -3.07 0.41
C PRO A 187 -3.79 -3.81 1.58
N GLY A 188 -3.31 -3.55 2.80
CA GLY A 188 -3.76 -4.20 4.02
C GLY A 188 -3.35 -5.66 4.17
N LYS A 189 -2.50 -6.18 3.29
CA LYS A 189 -2.03 -7.56 3.34
C LYS A 189 -0.53 -7.67 3.22
N ARG A 190 0.05 -7.22 2.08
CA ARG A 190 1.43 -7.54 1.74
C ARG A 190 2.08 -6.46 0.89
N TYR A 191 3.35 -6.18 1.19
CA TYR A 191 4.29 -5.52 0.30
C TYR A 191 5.47 -6.46 0.08
N LEU A 192 5.94 -6.60 -1.16
CA LEU A 192 7.12 -7.38 -1.51
C LEU A 192 8.10 -6.51 -2.29
N TYR A 193 9.33 -6.44 -1.82
CA TYR A 193 10.46 -5.93 -2.57
C TYR A 193 11.26 -7.09 -3.13
N GLU A 194 11.61 -7.03 -4.41
CA GLU A 194 12.36 -8.06 -5.11
C GLU A 194 13.57 -7.45 -5.83
N LEU A 195 14.69 -8.15 -5.78
CA LEU A 195 15.82 -7.97 -6.66
C LEU A 195 16.07 -9.26 -7.40
N SER A 196 16.10 -9.22 -8.73
CA SER A 196 16.43 -10.37 -9.58
C SER A 196 17.51 -10.02 -10.60
N ARG A 197 18.18 -11.07 -11.14
CA ARG A 197 19.15 -10.99 -12.22
C ARG A 197 19.13 -12.24 -13.07
N PRO A 198 19.51 -12.16 -14.36
CA PRO A 198 19.84 -13.35 -15.15
C PRO A 198 20.88 -14.20 -14.42
N GLY A 199 20.77 -15.51 -14.54
CA GLY A 199 21.66 -16.46 -13.83
C GLY A 199 21.16 -16.90 -12.46
N GLY A 200 19.92 -16.53 -12.07
CA GLY A 200 19.23 -17.12 -10.93
C GLY A 200 19.38 -16.36 -9.61
N ARG A 201 19.89 -15.13 -9.61
CA ARG A 201 19.80 -14.28 -8.41
C ARG A 201 18.35 -13.91 -8.14
N LEU A 202 17.88 -14.22 -6.95
CA LEU A 202 16.59 -13.75 -6.42
C LEU A 202 16.77 -13.39 -4.95
N PHE A 203 16.42 -12.16 -4.61
CA PHE A 203 16.31 -11.68 -3.23
C PHE A 203 14.96 -11.05 -3.03
N GLN A 204 14.23 -11.47 -2.02
CA GLN A 204 12.89 -10.96 -1.72
C GLN A 204 12.75 -10.68 -0.23
N VAL A 205 12.20 -9.50 0.08
CA VAL A 205 11.76 -9.14 1.43
C VAL A 205 10.27 -8.85 1.37
N GLU A 206 9.52 -9.50 2.25
CA GLU A 206 8.08 -9.35 2.39
C GLU A 206 7.75 -8.63 3.68
N PHE A 207 6.79 -7.71 3.64
CA PHE A 207 6.26 -6.97 4.80
C PHE A 207 4.77 -7.24 4.95
N ASP A 208 4.35 -7.49 6.18
CA ASP A 208 2.94 -7.73 6.53
C ASP A 208 2.22 -6.39 6.75
N LEU A 209 1.41 -5.99 5.77
CA LEU A 209 0.65 -4.74 5.83
C LEU A 209 -0.65 -4.83 6.66
N SER A 210 -0.96 -6.01 7.21
CA SER A 210 -2.14 -6.18 8.07
C SER A 210 -1.92 -5.69 9.51
N THR A 211 -0.65 -5.59 9.93
CA THR A 211 -0.29 -5.30 11.32
C THR A 211 0.82 -4.25 11.37
N PRO A 212 0.49 -2.96 11.50
CA PRO A 212 1.48 -1.92 11.71
C PRO A 212 2.29 -2.13 12.99
N VAL A 213 3.56 -1.72 12.95
CA VAL A 213 4.48 -1.73 14.11
C VAL A 213 4.82 -0.30 14.54
N ASP A 214 5.52 -0.15 15.66
CA ASP A 214 6.05 1.15 16.12
C ASP A 214 6.89 1.81 15.03
N LEU A 215 6.79 3.14 14.92
CA LEU A 215 7.58 3.88 13.95
C LEU A 215 9.08 3.75 14.26
N PRO A 216 9.90 3.44 13.25
CA PRO A 216 11.34 3.37 13.41
C PRO A 216 11.93 4.78 13.59
N PRO A 217 13.22 4.88 13.98
CA PRO A 217 13.94 6.17 13.99
C PRO A 217 13.94 6.84 12.61
N THR A 218 14.16 8.15 12.61
CA THR A 218 14.37 8.92 11.37
C THR A 218 15.46 8.28 10.51
N PRO A 219 15.22 8.01 9.21
CA PRO A 219 16.27 7.51 8.33
C PRO A 219 17.38 8.55 8.16
N TRP A 220 18.60 8.05 7.98
CA TRP A 220 19.79 8.92 7.88
C TRP A 220 19.68 9.92 6.72
N GLY A 221 20.04 11.17 6.97
CA GLY A 221 20.01 12.25 5.98
C GLY A 221 18.63 12.83 5.67
N HIS A 222 17.59 12.35 6.34
CA HIS A 222 16.25 12.90 6.20
C HIS A 222 15.86 13.77 7.41
N PRO A 223 15.07 14.82 7.23
CA PRO A 223 14.56 15.61 8.37
C PRO A 223 13.62 14.76 9.21
N PRO A 224 13.60 14.93 10.55
CA PRO A 224 12.62 14.23 11.38
C PRO A 224 11.20 14.67 11.03
N LEU A 225 10.26 13.71 11.04
CA LEU A 225 8.84 13.96 10.97
C LEU A 225 8.22 13.78 12.36
N GLU A 226 7.04 14.39 12.56
CA GLU A 226 6.27 14.16 13.79
C GLU A 226 5.95 12.68 13.93
N GLY A 227 6.35 12.07 15.04
CA GLY A 227 6.19 10.64 15.31
C GLY A 227 7.40 9.75 14.99
N ASP A 228 8.41 10.23 14.25
CA ASP A 228 9.64 9.48 14.03
C ASP A 228 10.35 9.21 15.37
N GLY A 229 10.45 7.93 15.74
CA GLY A 229 11.26 7.51 16.89
C GLY A 229 10.80 7.99 18.27
N ALA A 230 9.57 8.47 18.39
CA ALA A 230 9.02 8.97 19.65
C ALA A 230 8.76 7.82 20.66
N ARG A 231 9.79 7.07 21.02
CA ARG A 231 9.84 6.50 22.37
C ARG A 231 10.40 7.60 23.27
N ILE A 232 9.50 8.25 23.99
CA ILE A 232 9.91 8.98 25.19
C ILE A 232 10.52 7.93 26.10
N VAL A 233 11.86 7.96 26.21
CA VAL A 233 12.53 7.31 27.33
C VAL A 233 12.16 8.16 28.53
N GLU A 234 11.06 7.83 29.18
CA GLU A 234 10.79 8.32 30.53
C GLU A 234 11.90 7.78 31.43
N SER A 235 12.76 8.67 31.88
CA SER A 235 13.81 8.47 32.84
C SER A 235 13.25 8.19 34.25
#